data_d0313738ae9df22ca0151d415ea2c79e
#
_entry.id   d0313738ae9df22ca0151d415ea2c79e
#
_cell.length_a   1.000
_cell.length_b   1.000
_cell.length_c   1.000
_cell.angle_alpha   90.00
_cell.angle_beta   90.00
_cell.angle_gamma   90.00
#
_symmetry.space_group_name_H-M   'P 1'
#
loop_
_entity.id
_entity.type
_entity.pdbx_description
1 polymer ?
#
loop_
_entity_poly.entity_id
_entity_poly.type
_entity_poly.pdbx_seq_one_letter_code
_entity_poly.pdbx_strand_id
1 'polypeptide(L)'
;ITNQPMDGAEEEAGWTFDGFSRTTGTESAFYNNYYVAEFRQYRGYDAGLANAYNFGFIGVPGLGNWVEHFPYQDGLLISYWDTSFASNNVGANCAAGRCGGLLLPVDAHPEVMYDAFGNVWRNRTQTYDSTFGLEPTDAITLHKFGEPSFHPSLPAVSIFDDNLSYYRLENPMGSVITPQTGTQIRVKSVSARGSFMQVEVRPSK
;
A
#
# COMPACT_ATOMS: atom_id res chain seq x y z
N ILE A 1 -4.30 10.83 8.50
CA ILE A 1 -4.29 10.75 9.96
C ILE A 1 -2.85 10.80 10.42
N THR A 2 -2.50 11.81 11.20
CA THR A 2 -1.20 11.86 11.81
C THR A 2 -1.23 11.07 13.11
N ASN A 3 -0.20 10.33 13.38
CA ASN A 3 -0.06 9.52 14.59
C ASN A 3 1.03 10.06 15.54
N GLN A 4 1.53 11.25 15.26
CA GLN A 4 2.56 11.91 16.06
C GLN A 4 2.15 13.34 16.42
N PRO A 5 2.57 13.86 17.57
CA PRO A 5 2.28 15.22 17.95
C PRO A 5 3.01 16.23 17.06
N MET A 6 2.38 17.34 16.79
CA MET A 6 2.97 18.44 16.05
C MET A 6 3.87 19.31 16.90
N ASP A 7 4.78 19.99 16.26
CA ASP A 7 5.41 21.13 16.90
C ASP A 7 4.46 22.34 16.93
N GLY A 8 4.79 23.32 17.75
CA GLY A 8 3.87 24.43 18.02
C GLY A 8 3.63 25.39 16.85
N ALA A 9 4.33 25.23 15.73
CA ALA A 9 4.13 26.10 14.57
C ALA A 9 2.90 25.70 13.74
N GLU A 10 2.55 24.42 13.76
CA GLU A 10 1.41 23.89 13.06
C GLU A 10 0.11 23.97 13.84
N GLU A 11 0.18 24.13 15.14
CA GLU A 11 -0.98 24.33 15.99
C GLU A 11 -1.75 25.59 15.58
N GLU A 12 -1.07 26.64 15.15
CA GLU A 12 -1.69 27.87 14.66
C GLU A 12 -2.47 27.65 13.36
N ALA A 13 -2.10 26.63 12.56
CA ALA A 13 -2.81 26.24 11.36
C ALA A 13 -3.90 25.21 11.60
N GLY A 14 -4.09 24.76 12.85
CA GLY A 14 -5.06 23.72 13.20
C GLY A 14 -4.66 22.31 12.77
N TRP A 15 -3.39 22.08 12.62
CA TRP A 15 -2.82 20.78 12.25
C TRP A 15 -2.06 20.20 13.43
N THR A 16 -2.07 18.88 13.54
CA THR A 16 -1.13 18.19 14.39
C THR A 16 -0.33 17.19 13.58
N PHE A 17 0.94 17.44 13.40
CA PHE A 17 1.86 16.48 12.86
C PHE A 17 3.19 16.52 13.59
N ASP A 18 3.86 15.44 13.56
CA ASP A 18 5.19 15.38 14.10
C ASP A 18 6.20 15.51 12.99
N GLY A 19 6.98 16.54 13.09
CA GLY A 19 8.12 16.74 12.23
C GLY A 19 9.35 16.09 12.84
N PHE A 20 9.94 15.13 12.14
CA PHE A 20 11.31 14.77 12.46
C PHE A 20 12.25 15.90 12.10
N SER A 21 12.89 16.47 13.11
CA SER A 21 14.03 17.33 12.83
C SER A 21 15.22 16.46 12.42
N ARG A 22 15.61 16.56 11.17
CA ARG A 22 16.88 16.03 10.68
C ARG A 22 17.87 17.16 10.56
N THR A 23 18.95 17.06 11.31
CA THR A 23 20.09 17.95 11.10
C THR A 23 21.00 17.33 10.04
N THR A 24 21.07 17.94 8.88
CA THR A 24 22.04 17.63 7.85
C THR A 24 23.01 18.80 7.76
N GLY A 25 24.17 18.66 8.35
CA GLY A 25 25.14 19.74 8.42
C GLY A 25 24.64 20.93 9.24
N THR A 26 24.46 22.10 8.62
CA THR A 26 24.01 23.34 9.26
C THR A 26 22.52 23.59 9.12
N GLU A 27 21.77 22.76 8.39
CA GLU A 27 20.33 22.93 8.15
C GLU A 27 19.52 21.85 8.85
N SER A 28 18.42 22.27 9.46
CA SER A 28 17.40 21.37 10.00
C SER A 28 16.26 21.27 8.99
N ALA A 29 15.92 20.04 8.60
CA ALA A 29 14.76 19.77 7.76
C ALA A 29 13.68 19.07 8.61
N PHE A 30 12.45 19.53 8.45
CA PHE A 30 11.29 18.92 9.08
C PHE A 30 10.61 17.99 8.08
N TYR A 31 10.26 16.79 8.54
CA TYR A 31 9.59 15.79 7.73
C TYR A 31 8.29 15.38 8.41
N ASN A 32 7.25 15.25 7.60
CA ASN A 32 5.91 14.88 8.07
C ASN A 32 5.59 13.45 7.64
N ASN A 33 5.01 12.70 8.55
CA ASN A 33 4.61 11.32 8.32
C ASN A 33 3.13 11.15 8.63
N TYR A 34 2.39 10.56 7.68
CA TYR A 34 0.94 10.38 7.79
C TYR A 34 0.51 9.02 7.29
N TYR A 35 -0.59 8.53 7.84
CA TYR A 35 -1.40 7.53 7.16
C TYR A 35 -2.54 8.22 6.43
N VAL A 36 -2.65 7.96 5.14
CA VAL A 36 -3.76 8.41 4.31
C VAL A 36 -4.64 7.20 4.05
N ALA A 37 -5.93 7.30 4.35
CA ALA A 37 -6.88 6.23 4.18
C ALA A 37 -7.98 6.63 3.20
N GLU A 38 -8.24 5.77 2.20
CA GLU A 38 -9.22 5.98 1.14
C GLU A 38 -10.13 4.75 1.02
N PHE A 39 -11.45 4.95 1.02
CA PHE A 39 -12.37 3.89 0.66
C PHE A 39 -12.44 3.77 -0.86
N ARG A 40 -11.73 2.81 -1.41
CA ARG A 40 -11.67 2.54 -2.84
C ARG A 40 -12.81 1.63 -3.28
N GLN A 41 -13.41 2.01 -4.41
CA GLN A 41 -14.48 1.24 -5.04
C GLN A 41 -14.49 1.48 -6.55
N TYR A 42 -14.96 0.49 -7.31
CA TYR A 42 -15.14 0.60 -8.76
C TYR A 42 -16.53 1.13 -9.09
N ARG A 43 -16.78 2.41 -8.80
CA ARG A 43 -18.06 3.09 -9.03
C ARG A 43 -17.85 4.45 -9.69
N GLY A 44 -18.88 4.94 -10.37
CA GLY A 44 -18.79 6.22 -11.04
C GLY A 44 -17.67 6.24 -12.09
N TYR A 45 -16.75 7.17 -11.97
CA TYR A 45 -15.61 7.29 -12.91
C TYR A 45 -14.64 6.11 -12.83
N ASP A 46 -14.53 5.47 -11.68
CA ASP A 46 -13.60 4.34 -11.48
C ASP A 46 -14.20 2.98 -11.91
N ALA A 47 -15.47 2.95 -12.34
CA ALA A 47 -16.12 1.72 -12.75
C ALA A 47 -15.40 1.01 -13.90
N GLY A 48 -14.75 1.76 -14.79
CA GLY A 48 -13.96 1.20 -15.88
C GLY A 48 -12.69 0.47 -15.43
N LEU A 49 -12.18 0.77 -14.25
CA LEU A 49 -11.00 0.13 -13.68
C LEU A 49 -11.28 -1.28 -13.11
N ALA A 50 -12.56 -1.65 -12.99
CA ALA A 50 -12.96 -2.99 -12.56
C ALA A 50 -12.65 -4.08 -13.60
N ASN A 51 -12.32 -3.69 -14.83
CA ASN A 51 -12.04 -4.65 -15.90
C ASN A 51 -10.60 -5.17 -15.77
N ALA A 52 -10.47 -6.44 -15.46
CA ALA A 52 -9.19 -7.12 -15.49
C ALA A 52 -8.73 -7.40 -16.92
N TYR A 53 -7.44 -7.29 -17.16
CA TYR A 53 -6.77 -7.72 -18.37
C TYR A 53 -5.88 -8.91 -18.04
N ASN A 54 -6.27 -10.09 -18.49
CA ASN A 54 -5.51 -11.31 -18.24
C ASN A 54 -5.25 -12.00 -19.57
N PHE A 55 -4.20 -11.61 -20.25
CA PHE A 55 -3.88 -12.09 -21.61
C PHE A 55 -2.57 -12.89 -21.68
N GLY A 56 -1.88 -13.06 -20.56
CA GLY A 56 -0.61 -13.79 -20.53
C GLY A 56 0.52 -13.10 -21.32
N PHE A 57 0.53 -11.80 -21.37
CA PHE A 57 1.40 -11.03 -22.26
C PHE A 57 2.86 -10.97 -21.85
N ILE A 58 3.16 -11.15 -20.59
CA ILE A 58 4.54 -10.93 -20.09
C ILE A 58 5.48 -11.96 -20.68
N GLY A 59 6.37 -11.48 -21.54
CA GLY A 59 7.36 -12.30 -22.25
C GLY A 59 6.86 -12.96 -23.52
N VAL A 60 5.61 -12.74 -23.94
CA VAL A 60 5.10 -13.24 -25.22
C VAL A 60 5.66 -12.36 -26.36
N PRO A 61 6.23 -12.95 -27.42
CA PRO A 61 6.74 -12.19 -28.56
C PRO A 61 5.69 -11.24 -29.13
N GLY A 62 6.08 -9.98 -29.35
CA GLY A 62 5.20 -8.92 -29.85
C GLY A 62 4.33 -8.25 -28.79
N LEU A 63 4.26 -8.77 -27.57
CA LEU A 63 3.46 -8.24 -26.47
C LEU A 63 4.31 -7.86 -25.24
N GLY A 64 5.62 -7.67 -25.43
CA GLY A 64 6.57 -7.45 -24.32
C GLY A 64 6.33 -6.20 -23.47
N ASN A 65 5.59 -5.21 -24.00
CA ASN A 65 5.22 -3.99 -23.25
C ASN A 65 3.85 -4.09 -22.58
N TRP A 66 3.16 -5.19 -22.74
CA TRP A 66 1.84 -5.41 -22.17
C TRP A 66 2.00 -6.02 -20.78
N VAL A 67 1.01 -5.80 -19.94
CA VAL A 67 0.96 -6.34 -18.57
C VAL A 67 -0.45 -6.83 -18.27
N GLU A 68 -0.52 -7.88 -17.48
CA GLU A 68 -1.79 -8.25 -16.86
C GLU A 68 -2.15 -7.21 -15.80
N HIS A 69 -3.42 -6.89 -15.74
CA HIS A 69 -3.98 -5.97 -14.77
C HIS A 69 -5.21 -6.61 -14.13
N PHE A 70 -5.22 -6.61 -12.83
CA PHE A 70 -6.35 -6.99 -12.01
C PHE A 70 -6.82 -5.78 -11.21
N PRO A 71 -8.14 -5.60 -11.06
CA PRO A 71 -8.65 -4.54 -10.19
C PRO A 71 -8.23 -4.83 -8.76
N TYR A 72 -7.93 -3.78 -8.00
CA TYR A 72 -7.87 -3.89 -6.55
C TYR A 72 -9.24 -4.33 -6.05
N GLN A 73 -9.27 -4.99 -4.91
CA GLN A 73 -10.53 -5.23 -4.22
C GLN A 73 -11.11 -3.95 -3.65
N ASP A 74 -12.43 -3.86 -3.60
CA ASP A 74 -13.11 -2.81 -2.85
C ASP A 74 -12.66 -2.89 -1.38
N GLY A 75 -12.26 -1.76 -0.80
CA GLY A 75 -11.78 -1.75 0.57
C GLY A 75 -11.12 -0.44 0.97
N LEU A 76 -10.56 -0.42 2.16
CA LEU A 76 -9.80 0.70 2.70
C LEU A 76 -8.35 0.58 2.24
N LEU A 77 -7.96 1.40 1.28
CA LEU A 77 -6.55 1.55 0.92
C LEU A 77 -5.89 2.49 1.92
N ILE A 78 -4.88 2.00 2.60
CA ILE A 78 -4.06 2.79 3.52
C ILE A 78 -2.70 3.00 2.86
N SER A 79 -2.26 4.26 2.81
CA SER A 79 -0.95 4.62 2.31
C SER A 79 -0.17 5.33 3.40
N TYR A 80 1.12 5.04 3.48
CA TYR A 80 2.05 5.75 4.34
C TYR A 80 2.75 6.85 3.55
N TRP A 81 2.58 8.09 4.00
CA TRP A 81 3.23 9.25 3.42
C TRP A 81 4.41 9.67 4.29
N ASP A 82 5.60 9.63 3.72
CA ASP A 82 6.84 10.03 4.39
C ASP A 82 7.57 11.09 3.55
N THR A 83 7.46 12.35 3.96
CA THR A 83 8.07 13.48 3.25
C THR A 83 9.59 13.53 3.36
N SER A 84 10.21 12.63 4.09
CA SER A 84 11.66 12.46 4.10
C SER A 84 12.21 11.85 2.80
N PHE A 85 11.31 11.33 1.95
CA PHE A 85 11.64 10.85 0.61
C PHE A 85 11.11 11.84 -0.44
N ALA A 86 11.92 12.11 -1.46
CA ALA A 86 11.52 12.99 -2.56
C ALA A 86 10.72 12.27 -3.66
N SER A 87 10.67 10.93 -3.65
CA SER A 87 10.01 10.14 -4.69
C SER A 87 9.61 8.75 -4.20
N ASN A 88 8.77 8.08 -5.01
CA ASN A 88 8.40 6.68 -4.82
C ASN A 88 9.37 5.70 -5.52
N ASN A 89 10.55 6.12 -5.88
CA ASN A 89 11.55 5.23 -6.46
C ASN A 89 12.26 4.44 -5.35
N VAL A 90 11.54 3.47 -4.78
CA VAL A 90 12.02 2.67 -3.64
C VAL A 90 13.34 1.98 -3.95
N GLY A 91 13.52 1.50 -5.19
CA GLY A 91 14.77 0.85 -5.58
C GLY A 91 15.98 1.80 -5.48
N ALA A 92 15.85 3.04 -5.97
CA ALA A 92 16.90 4.03 -5.84
C ALA A 92 17.11 4.46 -4.38
N ASN A 93 16.03 4.60 -3.62
CA ASN A 93 16.09 4.96 -2.20
C ASN A 93 16.81 3.86 -1.40
N CYS A 94 16.48 2.58 -1.64
CA CYS A 94 17.18 1.44 -1.02
C CYS A 94 18.65 1.41 -1.39
N ALA A 95 19.00 1.64 -2.65
CA ALA A 95 20.39 1.71 -3.10
C ALA A 95 21.17 2.86 -2.43
N ALA A 96 20.49 3.94 -2.07
CA ALA A 96 21.03 5.05 -1.29
C ALA A 96 21.07 4.78 0.22
N GLY A 97 20.73 3.57 0.66
CA GLY A 97 20.81 3.14 2.07
C GLY A 97 19.55 3.36 2.90
N ARG A 98 18.44 3.80 2.29
CA ARG A 98 17.16 4.00 2.96
C ARG A 98 16.01 3.46 2.11
N CYS A 99 15.52 2.29 2.45
CA CYS A 99 14.32 1.75 1.80
C CYS A 99 13.06 2.53 2.25
N GLY A 100 12.26 2.93 1.27
CA GLY A 100 11.02 3.68 1.48
C GLY A 100 10.70 4.56 0.28
N GLY A 101 9.62 5.30 0.37
CA GLY A 101 9.16 6.23 -0.66
C GLY A 101 8.21 7.28 -0.10
N LEU A 102 7.97 8.32 -0.89
CA LEU A 102 7.18 9.47 -0.50
C LEU A 102 5.74 9.10 -0.09
N LEU A 103 5.09 8.22 -0.85
CA LEU A 103 3.72 7.76 -0.59
C LEU A 103 3.57 6.33 -1.10
N LEU A 104 3.54 5.38 -0.20
CA LEU A 104 3.48 3.96 -0.54
C LEU A 104 2.21 3.32 0.04
N PRO A 105 1.49 2.50 -0.74
CA PRO A 105 0.38 1.72 -0.20
C PRO A 105 0.90 0.70 0.79
N VAL A 106 0.21 0.57 1.92
CA VAL A 106 0.44 -0.50 2.89
C VAL A 106 -0.39 -1.69 2.46
N ASP A 107 0.28 -2.81 2.24
CA ASP A 107 -0.36 -4.03 1.78
C ASP A 107 -1.02 -4.77 2.94
N ALA A 108 -2.33 -5.02 2.85
CA ALA A 108 -3.05 -5.81 3.84
C ALA A 108 -2.58 -7.27 3.86
N HIS A 109 -2.04 -7.75 2.73
CA HIS A 109 -1.51 -9.12 2.55
C HIS A 109 -0.06 -9.05 2.06
N PRO A 110 0.89 -8.68 2.92
CA PRO A 110 2.26 -8.36 2.51
C PRO A 110 3.11 -9.58 2.14
N GLU A 111 2.51 -10.78 2.07
CA GLU A 111 3.17 -11.99 1.64
C GLU A 111 3.57 -11.89 0.17
N VAL A 112 4.83 -12.29 -0.10
CA VAL A 112 5.42 -12.14 -1.43
C VAL A 112 4.79 -13.12 -2.42
N MET A 113 4.28 -12.61 -3.53
CA MET A 113 3.77 -13.42 -4.62
C MET A 113 4.89 -13.79 -5.60
N TYR A 114 4.91 -15.04 -6.04
CA TYR A 114 5.92 -15.56 -6.97
C TYR A 114 5.29 -16.01 -8.28
N ASP A 115 6.02 -15.82 -9.39
CA ASP A 115 5.64 -16.37 -10.67
C ASP A 115 5.89 -17.88 -10.77
N ALA A 116 5.50 -18.50 -11.86
CA ALA A 116 5.68 -19.94 -12.10
C ALA A 116 7.16 -20.38 -12.12
N PHE A 117 8.09 -19.44 -12.23
CA PHE A 117 9.54 -19.68 -12.24
C PHE A 117 10.20 -19.39 -10.89
N GLY A 118 9.41 -19.05 -9.87
CA GLY A 118 9.92 -18.71 -8.53
C GLY A 118 10.49 -17.30 -8.40
N ASN A 119 10.27 -16.41 -9.36
CA ASN A 119 10.66 -15.01 -9.24
C ASN A 119 9.54 -14.19 -8.62
N VAL A 120 9.92 -13.17 -7.86
CA VAL A 120 8.98 -12.23 -7.26
C VAL A 120 8.23 -11.46 -8.35
N TRP A 121 6.90 -11.42 -8.25
CA TRP A 121 6.10 -10.59 -9.11
C TRP A 121 6.41 -9.11 -8.90
N ARG A 122 6.21 -8.30 -9.94
CA ARG A 122 6.43 -6.85 -9.88
C ARG A 122 5.46 -6.17 -8.89
N ASN A 123 5.87 -5.05 -8.33
CA ASN A 123 5.14 -4.34 -7.27
C ASN A 123 3.66 -4.10 -7.54
N ARG A 124 3.31 -3.61 -8.74
CA ARG A 124 1.91 -3.32 -9.07
C ARG A 124 1.04 -4.57 -9.15
N THR A 125 1.65 -5.76 -9.25
CA THR A 125 0.97 -7.03 -9.17
C THR A 125 0.81 -7.45 -7.71
N GLN A 126 1.87 -7.29 -6.92
CA GLN A 126 1.89 -7.59 -5.49
C GLN A 126 0.78 -6.87 -4.71
N THR A 127 0.42 -5.67 -5.14
CA THR A 127 -0.50 -4.79 -4.39
C THR A 127 -1.98 -4.92 -4.79
N TYR A 128 -2.37 -5.95 -5.56
CA TYR A 128 -3.77 -6.12 -5.98
C TYR A 128 -4.71 -6.34 -4.78
N ASP A 129 -4.22 -6.94 -3.71
CA ASP A 129 -4.92 -7.30 -2.47
C ASP A 129 -4.56 -6.42 -1.27
N SER A 130 -4.04 -5.21 -1.54
CA SER A 130 -3.57 -4.28 -0.51
C SER A 130 -4.67 -3.67 0.35
N THR A 131 -5.94 -3.77 -0.03
CA THR A 131 -7.01 -3.12 0.71
C THR A 131 -7.39 -3.87 1.97
N PHE A 132 -7.59 -3.11 3.06
CA PHE A 132 -8.16 -3.64 4.30
C PHE A 132 -9.67 -3.70 4.18
N GLY A 133 -10.27 -4.83 4.52
CA GLY A 133 -11.70 -5.05 4.30
C GLY A 133 -12.32 -6.12 5.17
N LEU A 134 -13.60 -6.39 4.95
CA LEU A 134 -14.38 -7.41 5.66
C LEU A 134 -14.59 -8.68 4.82
N GLU A 135 -14.24 -8.62 3.54
CA GLU A 135 -14.38 -9.73 2.61
C GLU A 135 -13.00 -10.34 2.28
N PRO A 136 -12.93 -11.64 2.01
CA PRO A 136 -11.71 -12.28 1.54
C PRO A 136 -11.24 -11.70 0.20
N THR A 137 -9.97 -11.87 -0.13
CA THR A 137 -9.46 -11.48 -1.46
C THR A 137 -9.98 -12.41 -2.56
N ASP A 138 -10.02 -11.92 -3.79
CA ASP A 138 -10.28 -12.78 -4.95
C ASP A 138 -9.06 -13.66 -5.26
N ALA A 139 -9.33 -14.88 -5.69
CA ALA A 139 -8.28 -15.70 -6.28
C ALA A 139 -7.98 -15.19 -7.69
N ILE A 140 -6.70 -15.08 -8.03
CA ILE A 140 -6.27 -14.67 -9.36
C ILE A 140 -5.28 -15.66 -9.98
N THR A 141 -5.21 -15.66 -11.31
CA THR A 141 -4.17 -16.38 -12.05
C THR A 141 -3.42 -15.38 -12.92
N LEU A 142 -2.12 -15.33 -12.73
CA LEU A 142 -1.21 -14.47 -13.46
C LEU A 142 -0.37 -15.30 -14.43
N HIS A 143 0.02 -14.72 -15.55
CA HIS A 143 0.83 -15.41 -16.55
C HIS A 143 2.15 -14.68 -16.80
N LYS A 144 3.22 -15.45 -16.92
CA LYS A 144 4.53 -14.95 -17.36
C LYS A 144 5.12 -15.93 -18.37
N PHE A 145 5.50 -15.45 -19.55
CA PHE A 145 5.93 -16.27 -20.67
C PHE A 145 4.89 -17.35 -21.09
N GLY A 146 3.61 -17.10 -20.80
CA GLY A 146 2.54 -18.07 -21.03
C GLY A 146 2.29 -19.05 -19.89
N GLU A 147 3.18 -19.12 -18.90
CA GLU A 147 3.05 -20.04 -17.75
C GLU A 147 2.20 -19.40 -16.65
N PRO A 148 1.16 -20.10 -16.15
CA PRO A 148 0.30 -19.59 -15.10
C PRO A 148 0.90 -19.75 -13.71
N SER A 149 0.66 -18.75 -12.85
CA SER A 149 0.81 -18.85 -11.40
C SER A 149 -0.52 -18.53 -10.74
N PHE A 150 -1.03 -19.46 -9.97
CA PHE A 150 -2.30 -19.32 -9.25
C PHE A 150 -2.05 -18.76 -7.85
N HIS A 151 -2.79 -17.71 -7.51
CA HIS A 151 -2.78 -17.09 -6.19
C HIS A 151 -4.17 -17.25 -5.58
N PRO A 152 -4.30 -18.00 -4.47
CA PRO A 152 -5.60 -18.30 -3.87
C PRO A 152 -6.19 -17.07 -3.18
N SER A 153 -7.50 -17.11 -2.95
CA SER A 153 -8.17 -16.19 -2.06
C SER A 153 -7.56 -16.24 -0.66
N LEU A 154 -7.30 -15.07 -0.08
CA LEU A 154 -6.78 -14.91 1.27
C LEU A 154 -7.89 -14.41 2.21
N PRO A 155 -7.83 -14.71 3.52
CA PRO A 155 -8.80 -14.21 4.48
C PRO A 155 -8.84 -12.70 4.55
N ALA A 156 -10.01 -12.13 4.88
CA ALA A 156 -10.16 -10.70 5.08
C ALA A 156 -9.24 -10.16 6.18
N VAL A 157 -8.59 -9.05 5.93
CA VAL A 157 -7.81 -8.29 6.91
C VAL A 157 -8.53 -6.95 7.16
N SER A 158 -9.20 -6.84 8.29
CA SER A 158 -9.99 -5.66 8.63
C SER A 158 -9.27 -4.64 9.52
N ILE A 159 -8.05 -4.93 9.93
CA ILE A 159 -7.30 -4.11 10.87
C ILE A 159 -5.90 -3.86 10.31
N PHE A 160 -5.59 -2.59 10.12
CA PHE A 160 -4.23 -2.11 10.02
C PHE A 160 -3.71 -1.82 11.43
N ASP A 161 -2.52 -2.31 11.73
CA ASP A 161 -1.82 -2.05 12.98
C ASP A 161 -0.34 -1.75 12.67
N ASP A 162 0.12 -0.55 12.90
CA ASP A 162 1.46 -0.14 12.51
C ASP A 162 2.58 -0.76 13.37
N ASN A 163 2.23 -1.49 14.42
CA ASN A 163 3.19 -2.34 15.16
C ASN A 163 3.51 -3.64 14.42
N LEU A 164 2.71 -4.00 13.41
CA LEU A 164 2.99 -5.16 12.55
C LEU A 164 3.98 -4.78 11.44
N SER A 165 4.69 -5.78 10.95
CA SER A 165 5.61 -5.59 9.84
C SER A 165 4.90 -5.76 8.50
N TYR A 166 4.95 -4.70 7.68
CA TYR A 166 4.51 -4.70 6.28
C TYR A 166 5.71 -4.70 5.32
N TYR A 167 6.89 -4.97 5.84
CA TYR A 167 8.11 -5.05 5.07
C TYR A 167 8.54 -6.50 4.88
N ARG A 168 8.86 -6.85 3.63
CA ARG A 168 9.42 -8.15 3.25
C ARG A 168 10.75 -7.94 2.56
N LEU A 169 11.78 -8.59 3.06
CA LEU A 169 13.14 -8.44 2.55
C LEU A 169 13.26 -8.93 1.11
N GLU A 170 12.46 -9.91 0.73
CA GLU A 170 12.40 -10.49 -0.61
C GLU A 170 11.74 -9.55 -1.64
N ASN A 171 10.92 -8.61 -1.16
CA ASN A 171 10.19 -7.65 -1.98
C ASN A 171 10.29 -6.22 -1.41
N PRO A 172 11.48 -5.65 -1.28
CA PRO A 172 11.65 -4.34 -0.65
C PRO A 172 10.96 -3.21 -1.41
N MET A 173 10.79 -3.36 -2.73
CA MET A 173 10.16 -2.33 -3.56
C MET A 173 8.64 -2.33 -3.50
N GLY A 174 8.03 -3.44 -3.12
CA GLY A 174 6.58 -3.57 -2.91
C GLY A 174 6.16 -3.55 -1.44
N SER A 175 7.09 -3.20 -0.56
CA SER A 175 6.90 -3.25 0.88
C SER A 175 6.98 -1.87 1.52
N VAL A 176 6.42 -1.73 2.71
CA VAL A 176 6.41 -0.47 3.47
C VAL A 176 6.97 -0.69 4.86
N ILE A 177 7.92 0.17 5.25
CA ILE A 177 8.40 0.25 6.63
C ILE A 177 7.55 1.28 7.35
N THR A 178 6.71 0.83 8.26
CA THR A 178 5.87 1.69 9.10
C THR A 178 6.65 2.21 10.31
N PRO A 179 6.29 3.38 10.86
CA PRO A 179 7.03 4.01 11.97
C PRO A 179 6.82 3.34 13.34
N GLN A 180 5.89 2.38 13.45
CA GLN A 180 5.56 1.64 14.67
C GLN A 180 5.21 2.57 15.86
N THR A 181 4.36 3.54 15.62
CA THR A 181 3.95 4.54 16.61
C THR A 181 2.72 4.13 17.42
N GLY A 182 2.19 2.95 17.16
CA GLY A 182 1.03 2.41 17.86
C GLY A 182 -0.30 2.89 17.29
N THR A 183 -0.37 3.15 15.99
CA THR A 183 -1.63 3.50 15.31
C THR A 183 -2.34 2.26 14.79
N GLN A 184 -3.63 2.15 15.10
CA GLN A 184 -4.50 1.10 14.56
C GLN A 184 -5.69 1.72 13.83
N ILE A 185 -5.96 1.24 12.62
CA ILE A 185 -7.14 1.62 11.81
C ILE A 185 -7.95 0.36 11.52
N ARG A 186 -9.22 0.36 11.91
CA ARG A 186 -10.11 -0.79 11.78
C ARG A 186 -11.31 -0.48 10.90
N VAL A 187 -11.57 -1.33 9.92
CA VAL A 187 -12.83 -1.34 9.19
C VAL A 187 -13.91 -1.96 10.09
N LYS A 188 -14.98 -1.20 10.37
CA LYS A 188 -16.08 -1.63 11.24
C LYS A 188 -17.25 -2.17 10.44
N SER A 189 -17.60 -1.48 9.38
CA SER A 189 -18.72 -1.84 8.51
C SER A 189 -18.64 -1.11 7.18
N VAL A 190 -19.29 -1.69 6.19
CA VAL A 190 -19.57 -1.06 4.90
C VAL A 190 -21.08 -0.98 4.77
N SER A 191 -21.60 0.16 4.29
CA SER A 191 -23.04 0.32 4.08
C SER A 191 -23.57 -0.67 3.03
N ALA A 192 -24.82 -1.09 3.15
CA ALA A 192 -25.40 -2.10 2.27
C ALA A 192 -25.31 -1.74 0.76
N ARG A 193 -25.26 -0.45 0.43
CA ARG A 193 -25.05 0.04 -0.94
C ARG A 193 -23.59 0.36 -1.24
N GLY A 194 -22.66 0.11 -0.29
CA GLY A 194 -21.26 0.43 -0.40
C GLY A 194 -20.96 1.92 -0.57
N SER A 195 -21.88 2.82 -0.21
CA SER A 195 -21.70 4.25 -0.40
C SER A 195 -20.81 4.91 0.66
N PHE A 196 -20.59 4.24 1.79
CA PHE A 196 -19.66 4.66 2.83
C PHE A 196 -19.13 3.46 3.62
N MET A 197 -17.98 3.65 4.22
CA MET A 197 -17.32 2.73 5.13
C MET A 197 -17.16 3.41 6.49
N GLN A 198 -17.44 2.69 7.56
CA GLN A 198 -17.14 3.13 8.91
C GLN A 198 -15.80 2.58 9.34
N VAL A 199 -14.91 3.45 9.74
CA VAL A 199 -13.60 3.12 10.27
C VAL A 199 -13.44 3.64 11.70
N GLU A 200 -12.65 2.93 12.49
CA GLU A 200 -12.24 3.32 13.84
C GLU A 200 -10.73 3.51 13.86
N VAL A 201 -10.28 4.65 14.33
CA VAL A 201 -8.86 4.92 14.56
C VAL A 201 -8.63 4.95 16.06
N ARG A 202 -7.63 4.22 16.52
CA ARG A 202 -7.31 4.11 17.94
C ARG A 202 -5.82 3.78 18.15
N PRO A 203 -5.29 3.98 19.35
CA PRO A 203 -4.00 3.43 19.72
C PRO A 203 -4.02 1.90 19.61
N SER A 204 -2.92 1.33 19.12
CA SER A 204 -2.65 -0.10 19.23
C SER A 204 -2.46 -0.49 20.70
N LYS A 205 -2.84 -1.69 21.07
CA LYS A 205 -2.71 -2.18 22.45
C LYS A 205 -1.35 -2.81 22.68
#